data_f0deb00399145ffd45ccf5e46c478d27
#
_entry.id   f0deb00399145ffd45ccf5e46c478d27
#
_cell.length_a   1.000
_cell.length_b   1.000
_cell.length_c   1.000
_cell.angle_alpha   90.00
_cell.angle_beta   90.00
_cell.angle_gamma   90.00
#
_symmetry.space_group_name_H-M   'P 1'
#
loop_
_entity.id
_entity.type
_entity.pdbx_description
1 polymer ?
#
loop_
_entity_poly.entity_id
_entity_poly.type
_entity_poly.pdbx_seq_one_letter_code
_entity_poly.pdbx_strand_id
1 'polypeptide(L)'
;MMAQAPQTIKLDNNKTSVEAINPELQFLFADFQPGRVVLKEGKVIKCKLNYNFLTDEMLFIDENGKKMALANPHDVSNVYIANRLFVASPKGYFEVIEKGTASLVYKWNCNITEKGKEGALGILTDAPSVYQMNQISFDARTWKLDVDKNAVVTVLVVPYLKIKSKYIPVKGTNDYSKAFPGKKAEIKLYVEQNKIDFRKEADLRKMTIYCNSL
;
A
#
# COMPACT_ATOMS: atom_id res chain seq x y z
N MET A 1 7.38 11.90 -1.06
CA MET A 1 7.26 10.45 -1.28
C MET A 1 8.65 9.87 -1.20
N MET A 2 8.99 9.19 -0.11
CA MET A 2 10.18 8.35 -0.12
C MET A 2 9.77 7.05 -0.82
N ALA A 3 9.96 6.99 -2.15
CA ALA A 3 10.08 5.71 -2.80
C ALA A 3 11.33 5.06 -2.17
N GLN A 4 11.17 3.97 -1.45
CA GLN A 4 12.32 3.15 -1.12
C GLN A 4 13.01 2.79 -2.43
N ALA A 5 14.34 2.94 -2.47
CA ALA A 5 15.11 2.56 -3.64
C ALA A 5 14.77 1.10 -4.02
N PRO A 6 14.65 0.77 -5.31
CA PRO A 6 14.38 -0.59 -5.74
C PRO A 6 15.46 -1.50 -5.17
N GLN A 7 15.04 -2.49 -4.37
CA GLN A 7 15.95 -3.45 -3.77
C GLN A 7 15.94 -4.73 -4.61
N THR A 8 17.12 -5.21 -4.97
CA THR A 8 17.27 -6.50 -5.65
C THR A 8 17.23 -7.60 -4.60
N ILE A 9 16.25 -8.49 -4.71
CA ILE A 9 16.14 -9.66 -3.83
C ILE A 9 16.86 -10.82 -4.48
N LYS A 10 17.74 -11.48 -3.71
CA LYS A 10 18.15 -12.84 -4.01
C LYS A 10 17.16 -13.77 -3.31
N LEU A 11 16.36 -14.47 -4.06
CA LEU A 11 15.47 -15.51 -3.51
C LEU A 11 16.31 -16.74 -3.11
N ASP A 12 16.02 -17.29 -1.94
CA ASP A 12 16.60 -18.54 -1.50
C ASP A 12 16.02 -19.69 -2.36
N ASN A 13 16.88 -20.40 -3.08
CA ASN A 13 16.52 -21.45 -4.04
C ASN A 13 15.70 -22.62 -3.46
N ASN A 14 15.60 -22.71 -2.12
CA ASN A 14 14.91 -23.79 -1.43
C ASN A 14 13.50 -23.42 -0.93
N LYS A 15 13.06 -22.16 -1.12
CA LYS A 15 11.77 -21.69 -0.65
C LYS A 15 10.97 -21.13 -1.82
N THR A 16 9.90 -21.82 -2.18
CA THR A 16 8.99 -21.46 -3.30
C THR A 16 7.78 -20.64 -2.87
N SER A 17 7.85 -19.93 -1.74
CA SER A 17 6.72 -19.21 -1.16
C SER A 17 7.06 -17.75 -0.85
N VAL A 18 6.03 -16.94 -0.59
CA VAL A 18 6.14 -15.55 -0.09
C VAL A 18 7.06 -15.46 1.14
N GLU A 19 7.19 -16.55 1.90
CA GLU A 19 8.10 -16.69 3.05
C GLU A 19 9.59 -16.60 2.67
N ALA A 20 9.91 -16.83 1.38
CA ALA A 20 11.29 -16.69 0.88
C ALA A 20 11.69 -15.22 0.66
N ILE A 21 10.71 -14.30 0.62
CA ILE A 21 10.97 -12.88 0.45
C ILE A 21 11.37 -12.30 1.80
N ASN A 22 12.45 -11.51 1.84
CA ASN A 22 12.90 -10.85 3.06
C ASN A 22 11.73 -10.12 3.74
N PRO A 23 11.47 -10.36 5.05
CA PRO A 23 10.40 -9.69 5.79
C PRO A 23 10.38 -8.17 5.65
N GLU A 24 11.54 -7.52 5.55
CA GLU A 24 11.65 -6.06 5.34
C GLU A 24 11.02 -5.59 4.02
N LEU A 25 10.85 -6.50 3.06
CA LEU A 25 10.26 -6.22 1.76
C LEU A 25 8.79 -6.63 1.68
N GLN A 26 8.25 -7.18 2.75
CA GLN A 26 6.86 -7.58 2.86
C GLN A 26 6.06 -6.71 3.81
N PHE A 27 6.72 -6.27 4.91
CA PHE A 27 6.05 -5.66 6.04
C PHE A 27 6.33 -4.16 6.13
N LEU A 28 5.31 -3.43 6.57
CA LEU A 28 5.41 -2.00 6.80
C LEU A 28 6.32 -1.63 7.97
N PHE A 29 6.40 -2.50 8.97
CA PHE A 29 7.27 -2.36 10.13
C PHE A 29 8.19 -3.57 10.22
N ALA A 30 9.43 -3.38 10.67
CA ALA A 30 10.37 -4.48 10.89
C ALA A 30 9.79 -5.52 11.85
N ASP A 31 9.09 -5.07 12.91
CA ASP A 31 8.45 -5.90 13.91
C ASP A 31 6.96 -5.61 14.04
N PHE A 32 6.20 -6.59 14.58
CA PHE A 32 4.79 -6.39 14.91
C PHE A 32 4.64 -5.36 16.02
N GLN A 33 3.90 -4.31 15.76
CA GLN A 33 3.68 -3.17 16.64
C GLN A 33 2.40 -3.31 17.47
N PRO A 34 2.36 -2.77 18.68
CA PRO A 34 1.12 -2.63 19.43
C PRO A 34 0.06 -1.89 18.61
N GLY A 35 -1.15 -2.44 18.61
CA GLY A 35 -2.22 -1.88 17.81
C GLY A 35 -3.60 -2.28 18.29
N ARG A 36 -4.61 -1.89 17.53
CA ARG A 36 -6.00 -2.27 17.76
C ARG A 36 -6.78 -2.35 16.46
N VAL A 37 -7.68 -3.32 16.43
CA VAL A 37 -8.67 -3.50 15.38
C VAL A 37 -10.01 -3.02 15.93
N VAL A 38 -10.69 -2.16 15.19
CA VAL A 38 -12.04 -1.69 15.50
C VAL A 38 -12.99 -2.33 14.50
N LEU A 39 -13.92 -3.15 14.99
CA LEU A 39 -14.92 -3.78 14.16
C LEU A 39 -16.10 -2.82 13.88
N LYS A 40 -16.88 -3.06 12.84
CA LYS A 40 -18.06 -2.24 12.48
C LYS A 40 -19.11 -2.24 13.58
N GLU A 41 -19.23 -3.32 14.34
CA GLU A 41 -20.09 -3.44 15.53
C GLU A 41 -19.60 -2.63 16.75
N GLY A 42 -18.44 -1.95 16.64
CA GLY A 42 -17.86 -1.15 17.70
C GLY A 42 -16.92 -1.89 18.63
N LYS A 43 -16.79 -3.21 18.55
CA LYS A 43 -15.84 -3.99 19.35
C LYS A 43 -14.39 -3.61 19.00
N VAL A 44 -13.57 -3.48 20.04
CA VAL A 44 -12.14 -3.15 19.91
C VAL A 44 -11.30 -4.33 20.40
N ILE A 45 -10.40 -4.79 19.55
CA ILE A 45 -9.47 -5.90 19.84
C ILE A 45 -8.06 -5.33 19.84
N LYS A 46 -7.35 -5.46 20.97
CA LYS A 46 -5.94 -5.05 21.10
C LYS A 46 -5.04 -6.23 20.83
N CYS A 47 -4.08 -6.07 19.95
CA CYS A 47 -3.09 -7.11 19.62
C CYS A 47 -1.83 -6.48 18.99
N LYS A 48 -0.79 -7.28 18.77
CA LYS A 48 0.36 -6.87 17.97
C LYS A 48 0.01 -7.07 16.49
N LEU A 49 0.19 -6.02 15.69
CA LEU A 49 -0.20 -5.96 14.28
C LEU A 49 0.97 -5.58 13.38
N ASN A 50 0.92 -6.03 12.15
CA ASN A 50 1.72 -5.51 11.04
C ASN A 50 0.91 -5.54 9.75
N TYR A 51 1.26 -4.71 8.79
CA TYR A 51 0.66 -4.73 7.46
C TYR A 51 1.63 -5.36 6.47
N ASN A 52 1.21 -6.45 5.85
CA ASN A 52 1.90 -7.06 4.74
C ASN A 52 1.43 -6.39 3.44
N PHE A 53 2.25 -5.49 2.89
CA PHE A 53 1.90 -4.76 1.66
C PHE A 53 2.12 -5.60 0.39
N LEU A 54 2.82 -6.73 0.51
CA LEU A 54 2.99 -7.68 -0.58
C LEU A 54 1.69 -8.47 -0.85
N THR A 55 1.04 -8.93 0.23
CA THR A 55 -0.22 -9.68 0.14
C THR A 55 -1.46 -8.81 0.38
N ASP A 56 -1.26 -7.53 0.73
CA ASP A 56 -2.32 -6.58 1.10
C ASP A 56 -3.15 -7.05 2.31
N GLU A 57 -2.48 -7.67 3.28
CA GLU A 57 -3.12 -8.24 4.44
C GLU A 57 -2.68 -7.59 5.75
N MET A 58 -3.63 -7.48 6.67
CA MET A 58 -3.36 -7.08 8.03
C MET A 58 -3.13 -8.34 8.86
N LEU A 59 -1.92 -8.48 9.41
CA LEU A 59 -1.53 -9.63 10.21
C LEU A 59 -1.48 -9.26 11.69
N PHE A 60 -1.81 -10.23 12.56
CA PHE A 60 -1.69 -10.12 13.99
C PHE A 60 -0.97 -11.33 14.59
N ILE A 61 -0.45 -11.17 15.81
CA ILE A 61 0.09 -12.27 16.61
C ILE A 61 -1.00 -12.74 17.56
N ASP A 62 -1.35 -14.04 17.47
CA ASP A 62 -2.31 -14.67 18.38
C ASP A 62 -1.68 -14.95 19.77
N GLU A 63 -2.47 -15.51 20.68
CA GLU A 63 -2.04 -15.85 22.05
C GLU A 63 -0.94 -16.92 22.10
N ASN A 64 -0.82 -17.72 21.05
CA ASN A 64 0.20 -18.76 20.90
C ASN A 64 1.45 -18.25 20.19
N GLY A 65 1.53 -16.96 19.86
CA GLY A 65 2.65 -16.36 19.13
C GLY A 65 2.63 -16.61 17.61
N LYS A 66 1.53 -17.16 17.08
CA LYS A 66 1.39 -17.46 15.65
C LYS A 66 0.94 -16.21 14.88
N LYS A 67 1.52 -16.00 13.70
CA LYS A 67 1.08 -14.95 12.76
C LYS A 67 -0.19 -15.40 12.05
N MET A 68 -1.22 -14.59 12.12
CA MET A 68 -2.53 -14.84 11.51
C MET A 68 -2.99 -13.62 10.73
N ALA A 69 -3.67 -13.82 9.59
CA ALA A 69 -4.33 -12.74 8.88
C ALA A 69 -5.69 -12.41 9.52
N LEU A 70 -6.11 -11.15 9.45
CA LEU A 70 -7.48 -10.77 9.84
C LEU A 70 -8.48 -11.42 8.87
N ALA A 71 -9.27 -12.36 9.39
CA ALA A 71 -10.10 -13.27 8.59
C ALA A 71 -11.14 -12.55 7.74
N ASN A 72 -11.79 -11.50 8.26
CA ASN A 72 -12.90 -10.79 7.61
C ASN A 72 -12.64 -9.29 7.53
N PRO A 73 -11.90 -8.79 6.52
CA PRO A 73 -11.71 -7.35 6.33
C PRO A 73 -13.02 -6.55 6.23
N HIS A 74 -14.10 -7.21 5.78
CA HIS A 74 -15.41 -6.59 5.67
C HIS A 74 -16.03 -6.22 7.03
N ASP A 75 -15.68 -6.91 8.11
CA ASP A 75 -16.18 -6.61 9.46
C ASP A 75 -15.33 -5.56 10.17
N VAL A 76 -14.19 -5.24 9.59
CA VAL A 76 -13.25 -4.25 10.11
C VAL A 76 -13.66 -2.84 9.67
N SER A 77 -13.72 -1.91 10.62
CA SER A 77 -13.88 -0.48 10.37
C SER A 77 -12.52 0.19 10.23
N ASN A 78 -11.69 0.06 11.26
CA ASN A 78 -10.39 0.72 11.35
C ASN A 78 -9.35 -0.21 11.97
N VAL A 79 -8.11 -0.08 11.54
CA VAL A 79 -6.95 -0.71 12.16
C VAL A 79 -5.95 0.37 12.53
N TYR A 80 -5.50 0.37 13.77
CA TYR A 80 -4.45 1.26 14.26
C TYR A 80 -3.21 0.41 14.55
N ILE A 81 -2.09 0.76 13.94
CA ILE A 81 -0.78 0.14 14.18
C ILE A 81 0.18 1.26 14.58
N ALA A 82 0.70 1.22 15.80
CA ALA A 82 1.44 2.34 16.37
C ALA A 82 0.64 3.65 16.23
N ASN A 83 1.17 4.64 15.50
CA ASN A 83 0.53 5.93 15.24
C ASN A 83 -0.15 6.02 13.86
N ARG A 84 -0.26 4.92 13.12
CA ARG A 84 -0.83 4.88 11.76
C ARG A 84 -2.24 4.31 11.79
N LEU A 85 -3.13 4.88 10.99
CA LEU A 85 -4.53 4.46 10.83
C LEU A 85 -4.73 3.85 9.44
N PHE A 86 -5.35 2.69 9.40
CA PHE A 86 -5.77 2.02 8.17
C PHE A 86 -7.28 1.85 8.15
N VAL A 87 -7.87 1.99 6.97
CA VAL A 87 -9.27 1.68 6.71
C VAL A 87 -9.36 0.50 5.76
N ALA A 88 -10.23 -0.45 6.09
CA ALA A 88 -10.52 -1.58 5.22
C ALA A 88 -11.48 -1.18 4.10
N SER A 89 -11.30 -1.76 2.92
CA SER A 89 -12.17 -1.60 1.77
C SER A 89 -12.22 -2.89 0.96
N PRO A 90 -13.16 -3.05 0.00
CA PRO A 90 -13.14 -4.18 -0.93
C PRO A 90 -11.86 -4.30 -1.78
N LYS A 91 -11.06 -3.21 -1.83
CA LYS A 91 -9.78 -3.15 -2.54
C LYS A 91 -8.57 -3.30 -1.60
N GLY A 92 -8.79 -3.88 -0.40
CA GLY A 92 -7.77 -4.05 0.63
C GLY A 92 -7.66 -2.86 1.57
N TYR A 93 -6.51 -2.70 2.20
CA TYR A 93 -6.30 -1.67 3.22
C TYR A 93 -5.70 -0.39 2.63
N PHE A 94 -6.18 0.76 3.14
CA PHE A 94 -5.65 2.08 2.83
C PHE A 94 -5.20 2.77 4.10
N GLU A 95 -4.00 3.29 4.11
CA GLU A 95 -3.49 4.13 5.20
C GLU A 95 -4.07 5.54 5.11
N VAL A 96 -4.61 6.05 6.21
CA VAL A 96 -5.14 7.42 6.28
C VAL A 96 -3.99 8.38 6.61
N ILE A 97 -3.72 9.28 5.69
CA ILE A 97 -2.66 10.28 5.80
C ILE A 97 -3.21 11.61 6.31
N GLU A 98 -4.37 12.04 5.76
CA GLU A 98 -5.07 13.25 6.19
C GLU A 98 -6.57 13.00 6.19
N LYS A 99 -7.24 13.34 7.29
CA LYS A 99 -8.69 13.18 7.43
C LYS A 99 -9.43 14.40 6.90
N GLY A 100 -10.62 14.18 6.35
CA GLY A 100 -11.50 15.25 5.90
C GLY A 100 -12.73 14.70 5.20
N THR A 101 -13.56 15.57 4.64
CA THR A 101 -14.67 15.23 3.74
C THR A 101 -14.14 14.41 2.55
N ALA A 102 -12.99 14.85 2.00
CA ALA A 102 -12.12 14.05 1.16
C ALA A 102 -10.85 13.72 1.96
N SER A 103 -10.68 12.48 2.38
CA SER A 103 -9.48 12.04 3.10
C SER A 103 -8.38 11.67 2.12
N LEU A 104 -7.14 12.12 2.38
CA LEU A 104 -5.96 11.62 1.68
C LEU A 104 -5.61 10.26 2.26
N VAL A 105 -5.56 9.24 1.42
CA VAL A 105 -5.20 7.88 1.82
C VAL A 105 -4.15 7.31 0.88
N TYR A 106 -3.31 6.43 1.39
CA TYR A 106 -2.28 5.74 0.63
C TYR A 106 -2.62 4.27 0.45
N LYS A 107 -2.45 3.77 -0.77
CA LYS A 107 -2.43 2.35 -1.08
C LYS A 107 -0.98 1.93 -1.25
N TRP A 108 -0.56 0.97 -0.43
CA TRP A 108 0.72 0.31 -0.55
C TRP A 108 0.60 -0.83 -1.54
N ASN A 109 1.46 -0.86 -2.53
CA ASN A 109 1.51 -1.90 -3.56
C ASN A 109 2.95 -2.40 -3.67
N CYS A 110 3.09 -3.60 -4.19
CA CYS A 110 4.37 -4.20 -4.47
C CYS A 110 4.39 -4.67 -5.93
N ASN A 111 5.41 -4.27 -6.68
CA ASN A 111 5.68 -4.79 -8.02
C ASN A 111 6.90 -5.71 -7.94
N ILE A 112 6.77 -6.89 -8.53
CA ILE A 112 7.90 -7.79 -8.76
C ILE A 112 8.22 -7.76 -10.24
N THR A 113 9.45 -7.44 -10.58
CA THR A 113 9.96 -7.43 -11.95
C THR A 113 11.04 -8.48 -12.05
N GLU A 114 10.86 -9.47 -12.89
CA GLU A 114 11.92 -10.42 -13.23
C GLU A 114 12.90 -9.75 -14.19
N LYS A 115 14.20 -9.91 -13.92
CA LYS A 115 15.21 -9.60 -14.95
C LYS A 115 15.15 -10.66 -16.02
N GLY A 116 15.11 -10.24 -17.29
CA GLY A 116 15.13 -11.15 -18.43
C GLY A 116 16.29 -12.15 -18.33
N LYS A 117 16.07 -13.34 -18.87
CA LYS A 117 17.09 -14.41 -18.90
C LYS A 117 18.22 -14.00 -19.81
N GLU A 118 19.45 -14.14 -19.31
CA GLU A 118 20.64 -13.97 -20.12
C GLU A 118 20.75 -15.19 -21.06
N GLY A 119 20.56 -14.97 -22.36
CA GLY A 119 20.72 -16.00 -23.38
C GLY A 119 22.17 -16.44 -23.52
N ALA A 120 22.43 -17.53 -24.21
CA ALA A 120 23.74 -18.19 -24.36
C ALA A 120 24.86 -17.27 -24.94
N LEU A 121 24.54 -16.08 -25.40
CA LEU A 121 25.45 -15.05 -25.93
C LEU A 121 25.48 -13.77 -25.08
N GLY A 122 24.97 -13.78 -23.82
CA GLY A 122 24.94 -12.60 -22.98
C GLY A 122 23.90 -11.55 -23.40
N ILE A 123 23.04 -11.86 -24.35
CA ILE A 123 21.96 -10.97 -24.82
C ILE A 123 20.71 -11.27 -24.01
N LEU A 124 20.14 -10.24 -23.36
CA LEU A 124 18.84 -10.34 -22.68
C LEU A 124 17.76 -10.57 -23.76
N THR A 125 17.20 -11.78 -23.80
CA THR A 125 16.30 -12.21 -24.87
C THR A 125 14.82 -12.01 -24.58
N ASP A 126 14.44 -11.71 -23.32
CA ASP A 126 13.04 -11.55 -22.93
C ASP A 126 12.77 -10.16 -22.34
N ALA A 127 11.65 -9.55 -22.74
CA ALA A 127 11.14 -8.36 -22.10
C ALA A 127 10.83 -8.67 -20.63
N PRO A 128 11.19 -7.79 -19.67
CA PRO A 128 10.94 -8.03 -18.26
C PRO A 128 9.44 -8.17 -18.01
N SER A 129 9.03 -9.31 -17.44
CA SER A 129 7.65 -9.51 -17.01
C SER A 129 7.41 -8.76 -15.70
N VAL A 130 6.43 -7.86 -15.68
CA VAL A 130 6.02 -7.12 -14.48
C VAL A 130 4.77 -7.77 -13.90
N TYR A 131 4.89 -8.33 -12.72
CA TYR A 131 3.75 -8.87 -11.99
C TYR A 131 3.28 -7.85 -10.95
N GLN A 132 2.05 -7.36 -11.09
CA GLN A 132 1.38 -6.61 -10.03
C GLN A 132 0.74 -7.60 -9.05
N MET A 133 1.30 -7.71 -7.86
CA MET A 133 0.82 -8.62 -6.84
C MET A 133 -0.26 -7.96 -5.97
N ASN A 134 -1.39 -7.57 -6.58
CA ASN A 134 -2.51 -6.98 -5.84
C ASN A 134 -3.49 -8.04 -5.27
N GLN A 135 -3.22 -9.34 -5.41
CA GLN A 135 -4.19 -10.40 -5.11
C GLN A 135 -3.59 -11.70 -4.55
N ILE A 136 -2.41 -11.68 -3.95
CA ILE A 136 -1.90 -12.86 -3.24
C ILE A 136 -2.39 -12.78 -1.80
N SER A 137 -3.26 -13.71 -1.42
CA SER A 137 -3.70 -13.88 -0.03
C SER A 137 -2.72 -14.76 0.73
N PHE A 138 -2.41 -14.40 1.98
CA PHE A 138 -1.56 -15.19 2.87
C PHE A 138 -2.18 -16.56 3.18
N ASP A 139 -3.52 -16.65 3.23
CA ASP A 139 -4.28 -17.89 3.43
C ASP A 139 -4.54 -18.68 2.14
N ALA A 140 -4.35 -18.10 0.98
CA ALA A 140 -4.47 -18.80 -0.30
C ALA A 140 -3.21 -19.61 -0.57
N ARG A 141 -3.13 -20.75 0.08
CA ARG A 141 -2.39 -21.94 -0.28
C ARG A 141 -1.58 -21.81 -1.58
N THR A 142 -0.23 -21.72 -1.40
CA THR A 142 0.75 -22.03 -2.43
C THR A 142 0.59 -21.30 -3.77
N TRP A 143 0.87 -20.02 -3.79
CA TRP A 143 1.40 -19.45 -5.01
C TRP A 143 2.86 -19.88 -5.10
N LYS A 144 3.16 -20.82 -5.97
CA LYS A 144 4.51 -21.02 -6.46
C LYS A 144 4.86 -19.73 -7.21
N LEU A 145 5.49 -18.78 -6.52
CA LEU A 145 6.28 -17.80 -7.20
C LEU A 145 7.47 -18.58 -7.79
N ASP A 146 7.31 -19.03 -9.02
CA ASP A 146 8.43 -19.47 -9.83
C ASP A 146 9.17 -18.21 -10.30
N VAL A 147 9.63 -17.42 -9.31
CA VAL A 147 10.39 -16.21 -9.57
C VAL A 147 11.83 -16.63 -9.72
N ASP A 148 12.34 -16.49 -10.93
CA ASP A 148 13.76 -16.73 -11.23
C ASP A 148 14.65 -15.86 -10.30
N LYS A 149 15.86 -16.35 -10.05
CA LYS A 149 16.84 -15.90 -9.04
C LYS A 149 17.17 -14.39 -8.98
N ASN A 150 16.62 -13.59 -9.87
CA ASN A 150 16.96 -12.16 -10.06
C ASN A 150 15.72 -11.26 -10.13
N ALA A 151 14.76 -11.43 -9.25
CA ALA A 151 13.61 -10.52 -9.19
C ALA A 151 13.93 -9.22 -8.44
N VAL A 152 13.41 -8.11 -8.93
CA VAL A 152 13.43 -6.80 -8.27
C VAL A 152 12.06 -6.52 -7.69
N VAL A 153 11.99 -6.35 -6.37
CA VAL A 153 10.76 -5.91 -5.69
C VAL A 153 10.82 -4.41 -5.50
N THR A 154 9.75 -3.74 -5.94
CA THR A 154 9.60 -2.30 -5.79
C THR A 154 8.32 -1.99 -5.03
N VAL A 155 8.46 -1.33 -3.89
CA VAL A 155 7.30 -0.84 -3.12
C VAL A 155 6.81 0.47 -3.73
N LEU A 156 5.54 0.51 -4.09
CA LEU A 156 4.86 1.66 -4.67
C LEU A 156 3.78 2.16 -3.71
N VAL A 157 3.85 3.44 -3.36
CA VAL A 157 2.81 4.09 -2.57
C VAL A 157 2.00 5.00 -3.48
N VAL A 158 0.73 4.66 -3.66
CA VAL A 158 -0.18 5.41 -4.54
C VAL A 158 -1.14 6.23 -3.69
N PRO A 159 -1.16 7.57 -3.86
CA PRO A 159 -2.10 8.44 -3.17
C PRO A 159 -3.50 8.38 -3.80
N TYR A 160 -4.52 8.41 -2.94
CA TYR A 160 -5.93 8.51 -3.32
C TYR A 160 -6.64 9.56 -2.46
N LEU A 161 -7.67 10.18 -3.03
CA LEU A 161 -8.70 10.88 -2.27
C LEU A 161 -9.87 9.92 -2.03
N LYS A 162 -10.17 9.65 -0.76
CA LYS A 162 -11.32 8.86 -0.33
C LYS A 162 -12.47 9.80 0.01
N ILE A 163 -13.58 9.70 -0.74
CA ILE A 163 -14.82 10.46 -0.53
C ILE A 163 -15.95 9.45 -0.38
N LYS A 164 -16.50 9.32 0.82
CA LYS A 164 -17.46 8.25 1.16
C LYS A 164 -16.85 6.87 0.81
N SER A 165 -17.46 6.14 -0.13
CA SER A 165 -16.99 4.84 -0.62
C SER A 165 -16.12 4.92 -1.91
N LYS A 166 -15.91 6.11 -2.47
CA LYS A 166 -15.14 6.29 -3.70
C LYS A 166 -13.68 6.57 -3.38
N TYR A 167 -12.78 6.00 -4.18
CA TYR A 167 -11.34 6.20 -4.13
C TYR A 167 -10.88 6.75 -5.48
N ILE A 168 -10.36 7.96 -5.50
CA ILE A 168 -9.89 8.66 -6.70
C ILE A 168 -8.36 8.70 -6.62
N PRO A 169 -7.63 8.05 -7.54
CA PRO A 169 -6.17 8.12 -7.54
C PRO A 169 -5.71 9.56 -7.81
N VAL A 170 -4.69 10.01 -7.08
CA VAL A 170 -4.15 11.36 -7.19
C VAL A 170 -2.85 11.33 -7.98
N LYS A 171 -2.87 11.98 -9.15
CA LYS A 171 -1.68 12.20 -9.99
C LYS A 171 -1.39 13.68 -10.20
N GLY A 172 -2.41 14.55 -10.00
CA GLY A 172 -2.28 15.97 -10.25
C GLY A 172 -3.55 16.78 -9.96
N THR A 173 -3.54 18.03 -10.36
CA THR A 173 -4.59 19.04 -10.13
C THR A 173 -5.98 18.59 -10.60
N ASN A 174 -6.06 17.89 -11.73
CA ASN A 174 -7.33 17.44 -12.28
C ASN A 174 -8.06 16.43 -11.39
N ASP A 175 -7.34 15.64 -10.61
CA ASP A 175 -7.94 14.62 -9.75
C ASP A 175 -8.56 15.26 -8.52
N TYR A 176 -7.94 16.31 -7.97
CA TYR A 176 -8.58 17.16 -6.96
C TYR A 176 -9.80 17.89 -7.51
N SER A 177 -9.75 18.40 -8.75
CA SER A 177 -10.91 19.04 -9.38
C SER A 177 -12.09 18.09 -9.57
N LYS A 178 -11.84 16.80 -9.82
CA LYS A 178 -12.90 15.78 -9.87
C LYS A 178 -13.48 15.49 -8.48
N ALA A 179 -12.63 15.55 -7.44
CA ALA A 179 -13.02 15.32 -6.06
C ALA A 179 -13.85 16.47 -5.48
N PHE A 180 -13.61 17.71 -5.96
CA PHE A 180 -14.26 18.95 -5.51
C PHE A 180 -14.89 19.68 -6.70
N PRO A 181 -16.08 19.23 -7.16
CA PRO A 181 -16.78 19.87 -8.29
C PRO A 181 -17.06 21.34 -8.04
N GLY A 182 -16.89 22.16 -9.06
CA GLY A 182 -17.12 23.61 -8.99
C GLY A 182 -15.94 24.43 -8.43
N LYS A 183 -14.88 23.77 -7.94
CA LYS A 183 -13.71 24.42 -7.30
C LYS A 183 -12.44 24.39 -8.14
N LYS A 184 -12.57 24.17 -9.46
CA LYS A 184 -11.42 23.96 -10.36
C LYS A 184 -10.51 25.18 -10.44
N ALA A 185 -11.08 26.40 -10.45
CA ALA A 185 -10.30 27.62 -10.56
C ALA A 185 -9.46 27.87 -9.31
N GLU A 186 -10.10 27.76 -8.13
CA GLU A 186 -9.44 27.93 -6.83
C GLU A 186 -8.35 26.89 -6.61
N ILE A 187 -8.61 25.64 -6.97
CA ILE A 187 -7.66 24.53 -6.90
C ILE A 187 -6.43 24.81 -7.77
N LYS A 188 -6.64 25.24 -9.03
CA LYS A 188 -5.55 25.55 -9.96
C LYS A 188 -4.69 26.69 -9.45
N LEU A 189 -5.33 27.77 -9.01
CA LEU A 189 -4.64 28.95 -8.45
C LEU A 189 -3.79 28.56 -7.23
N TYR A 190 -4.35 27.76 -6.31
CA TYR A 190 -3.62 27.32 -5.12
C TYR A 190 -2.38 26.49 -5.47
N VAL A 191 -2.52 25.57 -6.43
CA VAL A 191 -1.40 24.74 -6.91
C VAL A 191 -0.26 25.61 -7.48
N GLU A 192 -0.60 26.62 -8.29
CA GLU A 192 0.37 27.53 -8.90
C GLU A 192 1.07 28.41 -7.85
N GLN A 193 0.30 29.04 -6.96
CA GLN A 193 0.82 29.93 -5.92
C GLN A 193 1.70 29.22 -4.91
N ASN A 194 1.35 27.97 -4.53
CA ASN A 194 2.07 27.21 -3.53
C ASN A 194 3.08 26.21 -4.13
N LYS A 195 3.23 26.19 -5.46
CA LYS A 195 4.16 25.30 -6.20
C LYS A 195 4.03 23.84 -5.76
N ILE A 196 2.78 23.34 -5.68
CA ILE A 196 2.46 22.01 -5.16
C ILE A 196 3.10 20.92 -6.03
N ASP A 197 3.93 20.09 -5.40
CA ASP A 197 4.50 18.87 -6.00
C ASP A 197 3.71 17.64 -5.52
N PHE A 198 2.89 17.06 -6.40
CA PHE A 198 2.05 15.90 -6.10
C PHE A 198 2.84 14.61 -5.79
N ARG A 199 4.16 14.63 -5.88
CA ARG A 199 5.04 13.53 -5.45
C ARG A 199 5.44 13.64 -3.97
N LYS A 200 5.20 14.79 -3.32
CA LYS A 200 5.57 15.05 -1.93
C LYS A 200 4.36 14.92 -1.01
N GLU A 201 4.48 14.11 0.02
CA GLU A 201 3.41 13.92 1.01
C GLU A 201 2.99 15.24 1.67
N ALA A 202 3.94 16.08 2.04
CA ALA A 202 3.66 17.37 2.67
C ALA A 202 2.76 18.27 1.79
N ASP A 203 3.01 18.27 0.48
CA ASP A 203 2.22 19.05 -0.46
C ASP A 203 0.85 18.43 -0.72
N LEU A 204 0.76 17.10 -0.77
CA LEU A 204 -0.52 16.39 -0.84
C LEU A 204 -1.38 16.66 0.40
N ARG A 205 -0.79 16.68 1.60
CA ARG A 205 -1.50 17.06 2.85
C ARG A 205 -2.01 18.49 2.78
N LYS A 206 -1.14 19.47 2.45
CA LYS A 206 -1.53 20.89 2.29
C LYS A 206 -2.68 21.04 1.31
N MET A 207 -2.56 20.40 0.15
CA MET A 207 -3.58 20.44 -0.88
C MET A 207 -4.91 19.85 -0.42
N THR A 208 -4.86 18.72 0.30
CA THR A 208 -6.08 18.08 0.83
C THR A 208 -6.74 18.93 1.91
N ILE A 209 -5.98 19.52 2.82
CA ILE A 209 -6.49 20.44 3.85
C ILE A 209 -7.16 21.66 3.19
N TYR A 210 -6.48 22.29 2.24
CA TYR A 210 -7.02 23.42 1.50
C TYR A 210 -8.35 23.09 0.81
N CYS A 211 -8.38 21.98 0.06
CA CYS A 211 -9.60 21.59 -0.66
C CYS A 211 -10.76 21.24 0.29
N ASN A 212 -10.49 20.69 1.47
CA ASN A 212 -11.53 20.43 2.47
C ASN A 212 -12.06 21.72 3.14
N SER A 213 -11.36 22.86 3.00
CA SER A 213 -11.79 24.17 3.52
C SER A 213 -12.62 25.00 2.50
N LEU A 214 -12.70 24.56 1.23
CA LEU A 214 -13.48 25.19 0.16
C LEU A 214 -14.97 24.84 0.24
#